data_61db5862b1a94dcbc2831479b2b9ca9c
#
_entry.id   61db5862b1a94dcbc2831479b2b9ca9c
#
_cell.length_a   1.000
_cell.length_b   1.000
_cell.length_c   1.000
_cell.angle_alpha   90.00
_cell.angle_beta   90.00
_cell.angle_gamma   90.00
#
_symmetry.space_group_name_H-M   'P 1'
#
loop_
_entity.id
_entity.type
_entity.pdbx_description
1 polymer ?
#
loop_
_entity_poly.entity_id
_entity_poly.type
_entity_poly.pdbx_seq_one_letter_code
_entity_poly.pdbx_strand_id
1 'polypeptide(L)'
;LASIDRRGEIFENLLRELRPDCAMIHFIESDTVSHQFRHFCDPHSPRYRESENGDAMLKVYRALDAALGRLIASIDSNSVVMLLSDHGSSATSDRAIFWNRWLAETGRLAFKKQAPIASVVGAAKRAATKLIPARLHAGLFASLNPVVNRLESAARFAGIDWTHTSVFSEELAYQPSFWLNLRSREPSGIVAEHEVAATLESLEVDLREMRDPFDGHPVVRNAWRREALYEGPFAHRFPDLVVELERPDGCEYAACSSRAGRERRVFRRLLPREMTGARGTSMPGAHALDGLCVVAGPGVTAGHYPTSGLDHAGATLLALAGVAPVAGMSGVAWDDCFTRRAHPKAELTSADIPLHLTDARYDAAEESLVAERLRALGYIE
;
A
#
# COMPACT_ATOMS: atom_id res chain seq x y z
N LEU A 1 16.66 -13.54 3.09
CA LEU A 1 16.48 -14.99 3.06
C LEU A 1 16.36 -15.55 4.48
N ALA A 2 17.30 -15.26 5.39
CA ALA A 2 17.27 -15.78 6.77
C ALA A 2 15.96 -15.47 7.54
N SER A 3 15.28 -14.36 7.24
CA SER A 3 13.99 -14.02 7.84
C SER A 3 12.87 -14.97 7.40
N ILE A 4 12.89 -15.43 6.15
CA ILE A 4 11.94 -16.40 5.61
C ILE A 4 12.09 -17.73 6.36
N ASP A 5 13.33 -18.24 6.47
CA ASP A 5 13.62 -19.50 7.15
C ASP A 5 13.20 -19.44 8.61
N ARG A 6 13.63 -18.40 9.33
CA ARG A 6 13.32 -18.24 10.75
C ARG A 6 11.81 -18.10 11.00
N ARG A 7 11.09 -17.36 10.16
CA ARG A 7 9.63 -17.20 10.28
C ARG A 7 8.91 -18.51 10.01
N GLY A 8 9.35 -19.26 8.99
CA GLY A 8 8.85 -20.60 8.70
C GLY A 8 9.05 -21.56 9.87
N GLU A 9 10.26 -21.65 10.42
CA GLU A 9 10.58 -22.49 11.57
C GLU A 9 9.74 -22.16 12.82
N ILE A 10 9.57 -20.87 13.13
CA ILE A 10 8.71 -20.44 14.24
C ILE A 10 7.28 -20.90 14.01
N PHE A 11 6.76 -20.71 12.80
CA PHE A 11 5.39 -21.08 12.48
C PHE A 11 5.17 -22.60 12.49
N GLU A 12 6.12 -23.39 11.98
CA GLU A 12 6.09 -24.86 12.09
C GLU A 12 6.02 -25.34 13.56
N ASN A 13 6.79 -24.71 14.46
CA ASN A 13 6.74 -25.03 15.88
C ASN A 13 5.38 -24.68 16.49
N LEU A 14 4.83 -23.50 16.16
CA LEU A 14 3.51 -23.09 16.65
C LEU A 14 2.40 -24.02 16.14
N LEU A 15 2.44 -24.44 14.87
CA LEU A 15 1.47 -25.41 14.33
C LEU A 15 1.53 -26.73 15.10
N ARG A 16 2.73 -27.22 15.40
CA ARG A 16 2.92 -28.48 16.12
C ARG A 16 2.48 -28.42 17.58
N GLU A 17 2.75 -27.30 18.26
CA GLU A 17 2.42 -27.09 19.66
C GLU A 17 0.94 -26.79 19.89
N LEU A 18 0.37 -25.88 19.09
CA LEU A 18 -0.97 -25.35 19.31
C LEU A 18 -2.05 -26.15 18.58
N ARG A 19 -1.71 -26.83 17.49
CA ARG A 19 -2.64 -27.58 16.60
C ARG A 19 -3.92 -26.79 16.31
N PRO A 20 -3.83 -25.57 15.77
CA PRO A 20 -4.98 -24.71 15.55
C PRO A 20 -5.84 -25.25 14.40
N ASP A 21 -7.15 -25.00 14.45
CA ASP A 21 -8.08 -25.31 13.34
C ASP A 21 -7.86 -24.39 12.14
N CYS A 22 -7.36 -23.18 12.36
CA CYS A 22 -7.00 -22.22 11.33
C CYS A 22 -5.71 -21.50 11.72
N ALA A 23 -4.80 -21.36 10.77
CA ALA A 23 -3.53 -20.67 10.98
C ALA A 23 -3.15 -19.85 9.73
N MET A 24 -2.52 -18.71 9.94
CA MET A 24 -2.04 -17.83 8.86
C MET A 24 -0.61 -17.38 9.13
N ILE A 25 0.22 -17.42 8.11
CA ILE A 25 1.57 -16.82 8.11
C ILE A 25 1.66 -15.81 6.97
N HIS A 26 2.33 -14.70 7.23
CA HIS A 26 2.59 -13.66 6.24
C HIS A 26 4.08 -13.52 5.98
N PHE A 27 4.47 -13.59 4.71
CA PHE A 27 5.83 -13.35 4.21
C PHE A 27 5.85 -12.04 3.41
N ILE A 28 6.54 -11.03 3.93
CA ILE A 28 6.68 -9.71 3.29
C ILE A 28 7.83 -9.65 2.29
N GLU A 29 8.66 -10.68 2.22
CA GLU A 29 9.91 -10.66 1.48
C GLU A 29 9.72 -10.61 -0.03
N SER A 30 8.62 -11.15 -0.57
CA SER A 30 8.26 -11.05 -1.99
C SER A 30 7.99 -9.60 -2.40
N ASP A 31 7.24 -8.87 -1.59
CA ASP A 31 6.96 -7.45 -1.78
C ASP A 31 8.24 -6.62 -1.68
N THR A 32 9.00 -6.83 -0.61
CA THR A 32 10.25 -6.10 -0.35
C THR A 32 11.27 -6.26 -1.50
N VAL A 33 11.47 -7.51 -1.98
CA VAL A 33 12.41 -7.73 -3.07
C VAL A 33 11.93 -7.16 -4.40
N SER A 34 10.63 -7.22 -4.67
CA SER A 34 10.02 -6.57 -5.84
C SER A 34 10.25 -5.07 -5.83
N HIS A 35 9.96 -4.40 -4.73
CA HIS A 35 10.16 -2.96 -4.61
C HIS A 35 11.60 -2.50 -4.74
N GLN A 36 12.55 -3.27 -4.20
CA GLN A 36 13.94 -2.82 -4.10
C GLN A 36 14.84 -3.33 -5.24
N PHE A 37 14.57 -4.52 -5.79
CA PHE A 37 15.49 -5.21 -6.69
C PHE A 37 14.95 -5.41 -8.10
N ARG A 38 13.68 -5.07 -8.40
CA ARG A 38 13.08 -5.33 -9.69
C ARG A 38 13.90 -4.78 -10.87
N HIS A 39 14.48 -3.61 -10.72
CA HIS A 39 15.31 -2.97 -11.74
C HIS A 39 16.64 -3.69 -12.04
N PHE A 40 17.02 -4.68 -11.25
CA PHE A 40 18.15 -5.59 -11.53
C PHE A 40 17.67 -6.90 -12.14
N CYS A 41 16.43 -7.30 -11.89
CA CYS A 41 15.90 -8.63 -12.19
C CYS A 41 15.02 -8.67 -13.43
N ASP A 42 14.47 -7.54 -13.86
CA ASP A 42 13.50 -7.45 -14.95
C ASP A 42 14.08 -6.65 -16.13
N PRO A 43 14.55 -7.32 -17.21
CA PRO A 43 15.09 -6.64 -18.38
C PRO A 43 14.09 -5.74 -19.11
N HIS A 44 12.78 -5.95 -18.91
CA HIS A 44 11.74 -5.12 -19.52
C HIS A 44 11.46 -3.84 -18.70
N SER A 45 12.01 -3.74 -17.48
CA SER A 45 11.89 -2.54 -16.68
C SER A 45 12.59 -1.35 -17.37
N PRO A 46 11.93 -0.18 -17.52
CA PRO A 46 12.59 1.03 -18.03
C PRO A 46 13.80 1.49 -17.21
N ARG A 47 13.93 0.93 -16.00
CA ARG A 47 15.03 1.24 -15.07
C ARG A 47 16.04 0.12 -14.96
N TYR A 48 15.98 -0.86 -15.85
CA TYR A 48 16.87 -2.02 -15.81
C TYR A 48 18.33 -1.64 -15.81
N ARG A 49 19.08 -2.32 -14.96
CA ARG A 49 20.54 -2.24 -14.90
C ARG A 49 21.10 -3.61 -14.60
N GLU A 50 22.06 -4.02 -15.39
CA GLU A 50 22.80 -5.25 -15.12
C GLU A 50 23.51 -5.18 -13.77
N SER A 51 23.42 -6.23 -12.98
CA SER A 51 23.96 -6.31 -11.61
C SER A 51 24.18 -7.76 -11.19
N GLU A 52 25.11 -7.98 -10.27
CA GLU A 52 25.25 -9.25 -9.53
C GLU A 52 23.98 -9.67 -8.77
N ASN A 53 23.06 -8.73 -8.54
CA ASN A 53 21.75 -8.95 -7.89
C ASN A 53 20.64 -9.29 -8.90
N GLY A 54 20.94 -9.61 -10.15
CA GLY A 54 19.98 -9.93 -11.20
C GLY A 54 19.07 -11.12 -10.89
N ASP A 55 19.45 -11.99 -9.98
CA ASP A 55 18.69 -13.15 -9.52
C ASP A 55 18.04 -12.98 -8.13
N ALA A 56 18.08 -11.78 -7.55
CA ALA A 56 17.60 -11.53 -6.18
C ALA A 56 16.14 -11.92 -5.98
N MET A 57 15.25 -11.58 -6.92
CA MET A 57 13.84 -11.99 -6.86
C MET A 57 13.72 -13.51 -6.90
N LEU A 58 14.40 -14.16 -7.82
CA LEU A 58 14.39 -15.63 -7.96
C LEU A 58 14.86 -16.32 -6.66
N LYS A 59 15.91 -15.83 -6.02
CA LYS A 59 16.40 -16.35 -4.74
C LYS A 59 15.36 -16.24 -3.63
N VAL A 60 14.63 -15.12 -3.55
CA VAL A 60 13.58 -14.93 -2.55
C VAL A 60 12.40 -15.88 -2.82
N TYR A 61 11.93 -15.97 -4.08
CA TYR A 61 10.82 -16.86 -4.41
C TYR A 61 11.17 -18.34 -4.19
N ARG A 62 12.42 -18.77 -4.47
CA ARG A 62 12.89 -20.12 -4.13
C ARG A 62 12.93 -20.39 -2.63
N ALA A 63 13.30 -19.40 -1.83
CA ALA A 63 13.30 -19.54 -0.37
C ALA A 63 11.86 -19.61 0.18
N LEU A 64 10.93 -18.83 -0.38
CA LEU A 64 9.50 -18.90 -0.04
C LEU A 64 8.90 -20.25 -0.42
N ASP A 65 9.20 -20.75 -1.62
CA ASP A 65 8.76 -22.07 -2.09
C ASP A 65 9.28 -23.19 -1.16
N ALA A 66 10.55 -23.15 -0.80
CA ALA A 66 11.12 -24.12 0.15
C ALA A 66 10.48 -24.03 1.54
N ALA A 67 10.19 -22.84 2.05
CA ALA A 67 9.49 -22.63 3.31
C ALA A 67 8.05 -23.18 3.23
N LEU A 68 7.33 -22.87 2.15
CA LEU A 68 5.98 -23.38 1.90
C LEU A 68 5.96 -24.91 1.83
N GLY A 69 6.94 -25.54 1.14
CA GLY A 69 7.08 -26.98 1.08
C GLY A 69 7.24 -27.62 2.48
N ARG A 70 8.05 -27.05 3.35
CA ARG A 70 8.20 -27.51 4.74
C ARG A 70 6.88 -27.36 5.54
N LEU A 71 6.20 -26.23 5.40
CA LEU A 71 4.92 -25.97 6.08
C LEU A 71 3.86 -26.99 5.63
N ILE A 72 3.71 -27.23 4.33
CA ILE A 72 2.79 -28.23 3.79
C ILE A 72 3.12 -29.64 4.31
N ALA A 73 4.38 -29.99 4.40
CA ALA A 73 4.80 -31.30 4.95
C ALA A 73 4.56 -31.44 6.45
N SER A 74 4.37 -30.34 7.20
CA SER A 74 4.15 -30.33 8.65
C SER A 74 2.68 -30.33 9.07
N ILE A 75 1.74 -30.14 8.15
CA ILE A 75 0.30 -30.11 8.44
C ILE A 75 -0.38 -31.45 8.13
N ASP A 76 -1.60 -31.62 8.65
CA ASP A 76 -2.42 -32.79 8.40
C ASP A 76 -2.85 -32.88 6.93
N SER A 77 -2.91 -34.09 6.36
CA SER A 77 -3.39 -34.35 4.98
C SER A 77 -4.84 -33.91 4.74
N ASN A 78 -5.61 -33.71 5.78
CA ASN A 78 -6.99 -33.16 5.71
C ASN A 78 -7.03 -31.62 5.70
N SER A 79 -5.89 -30.96 5.77
CA SER A 79 -5.83 -29.51 5.75
C SER A 79 -6.04 -28.95 4.35
N VAL A 80 -6.78 -27.85 4.23
CA VAL A 80 -6.83 -27.02 3.03
C VAL A 80 -5.79 -25.91 3.16
N VAL A 81 -4.96 -25.77 2.14
CA VAL A 81 -3.95 -24.71 2.06
C VAL A 81 -4.41 -23.65 1.07
N MET A 82 -4.38 -22.40 1.51
CA MET A 82 -4.63 -21.24 0.67
C MET A 82 -3.35 -20.39 0.61
N LEU A 83 -2.77 -20.26 -0.58
CA LEU A 83 -1.69 -19.34 -0.89
C LEU A 83 -2.28 -18.11 -1.56
N LEU A 84 -2.08 -16.95 -0.95
CA LEU A 84 -2.74 -15.72 -1.38
C LEU A 84 -1.75 -14.56 -1.34
N SER A 85 -1.85 -13.65 -2.29
CA SER A 85 -1.24 -12.33 -2.22
C SER A 85 -2.32 -11.25 -2.22
N ASP A 86 -2.06 -10.15 -1.54
CA ASP A 86 -2.95 -8.97 -1.49
C ASP A 86 -2.93 -8.17 -2.81
N HIS A 87 -1.83 -8.23 -3.54
CA HIS A 87 -1.65 -7.61 -4.86
C HIS A 87 -0.54 -8.33 -5.64
N GLY A 88 -0.42 -8.00 -6.91
CA GLY A 88 0.72 -8.38 -7.74
C GLY A 88 1.85 -7.36 -7.67
N SER A 89 2.84 -7.50 -8.54
CA SER A 89 3.96 -6.56 -8.63
C SER A 89 4.27 -6.18 -10.08
N SER A 90 4.66 -4.92 -10.28
CA SER A 90 5.05 -4.36 -11.56
C SER A 90 6.34 -3.53 -11.45
N ALA A 91 6.90 -3.15 -12.59
CA ALA A 91 7.99 -2.19 -12.62
C ALA A 91 7.45 -0.76 -12.47
N THR A 92 8.29 0.14 -11.97
CA THR A 92 8.03 1.57 -12.00
C THR A 92 8.73 2.20 -13.21
N SER A 93 7.99 3.02 -13.95
CA SER A 93 8.50 3.80 -15.07
C SER A 93 9.51 4.87 -14.60
N ASP A 94 10.30 5.38 -15.53
CA ASP A 94 11.12 6.59 -15.33
C ASP A 94 10.30 7.89 -15.41
N ARG A 95 9.01 7.81 -15.74
CA ARG A 95 8.09 8.95 -15.83
C ARG A 95 7.49 9.24 -14.46
N ALA A 96 7.56 10.49 -14.03
CA ALA A 96 6.97 10.95 -12.77
C ALA A 96 5.88 11.99 -13.02
N ILE A 97 4.82 11.89 -12.20
CA ILE A 97 3.74 12.88 -12.14
C ILE A 97 3.81 13.57 -10.78
N PHE A 98 3.71 14.90 -10.78
CA PHE A 98 3.71 15.72 -9.59
C PHE A 98 2.31 16.33 -9.39
N TRP A 99 1.47 15.63 -8.64
CA TRP A 99 0.04 15.89 -8.53
C TRP A 99 -0.27 17.26 -7.92
N ASN A 100 0.43 17.68 -6.88
CA ASN A 100 0.20 19.00 -6.30
C ASN A 100 0.71 20.12 -7.23
N ARG A 101 1.66 19.82 -8.11
CA ARG A 101 2.04 20.77 -9.16
C ARG A 101 0.95 20.89 -10.23
N TRP A 102 0.35 19.78 -10.66
CA TRP A 102 -0.77 19.77 -11.56
C TRP A 102 -1.99 20.52 -10.98
N LEU A 103 -2.33 20.26 -9.71
CA LEU A 103 -3.39 20.99 -9.01
C LEU A 103 -3.10 22.49 -8.95
N ALA A 104 -1.84 22.89 -8.82
CA ALA A 104 -1.48 24.31 -8.85
C ALA A 104 -1.60 24.94 -10.24
N GLU A 105 -1.30 24.21 -11.32
CA GLU A 105 -1.47 24.69 -12.69
C GLU A 105 -2.95 24.76 -13.10
N THR A 106 -3.81 23.90 -12.55
CA THR A 106 -5.26 23.94 -12.73
C THR A 106 -5.99 24.90 -11.76
N GLY A 107 -5.24 25.65 -10.95
CA GLY A 107 -5.78 26.65 -10.02
C GLY A 107 -6.45 26.12 -8.76
N ARG A 108 -6.32 24.81 -8.46
CA ARG A 108 -6.93 24.16 -7.30
C ARG A 108 -6.04 24.18 -6.07
N LEU A 109 -4.74 24.41 -6.23
CA LEU A 109 -3.77 24.47 -5.16
C LEU A 109 -2.88 25.70 -5.30
N ALA A 110 -2.55 26.34 -4.20
CA ALA A 110 -1.57 27.42 -4.16
C ALA A 110 -0.37 27.03 -3.31
N PHE A 111 0.83 27.33 -3.81
CA PHE A 111 2.04 27.25 -3.00
C PHE A 111 2.41 28.61 -2.41
N LYS A 112 2.89 28.60 -1.17
CA LYS A 112 3.43 29.79 -0.52
C LYS A 112 4.64 30.34 -1.28
N LYS A 113 4.74 31.64 -1.44
CA LYS A 113 5.83 32.30 -2.19
C LYS A 113 7.23 32.03 -1.60
N GLN A 114 7.31 31.71 -0.31
CA GLN A 114 8.55 31.32 0.38
C GLN A 114 8.26 30.18 1.37
N ALA A 115 8.94 29.06 1.22
CA ALA A 115 8.91 27.96 2.19
C ALA A 115 10.34 27.64 2.67
N PRO A 116 10.88 28.42 3.67
CA PRO A 116 12.29 28.31 4.08
C PRO A 116 12.61 27.00 4.83
N ILE A 117 11.64 26.47 5.61
CA ILE A 117 11.87 25.39 6.58
C ILE A 117 12.17 24.03 5.91
N ALA A 118 11.49 23.69 4.83
CA ALA A 118 11.72 22.42 4.13
C ALA A 118 13.15 22.27 3.55
N SER A 119 13.85 23.39 3.33
CA SER A 119 15.25 23.37 2.85
C SER A 119 16.24 23.00 3.95
N VAL A 120 15.97 23.42 5.16
CA VAL A 120 16.85 23.19 6.32
C VAL A 120 16.77 21.74 6.77
N VAL A 121 15.56 21.18 6.87
CA VAL A 121 15.36 19.77 7.25
C VAL A 121 15.97 18.81 6.22
N GLY A 122 15.76 19.05 4.93
CA GLY A 122 16.38 18.23 3.86
C GLY A 122 17.90 18.37 3.78
N ALA A 123 18.46 19.54 4.10
CA ALA A 123 19.90 19.76 4.17
C ALA A 123 20.50 19.10 5.41
N ALA A 124 19.85 19.22 6.56
CA ALA A 124 20.24 18.56 7.81
C ALA A 124 20.24 17.02 7.68
N LYS A 125 19.20 16.42 7.06
CA LYS A 125 19.14 14.98 6.80
C LYS A 125 20.30 14.53 5.88
N ARG A 126 20.59 15.25 4.79
CA ARG A 126 21.72 14.94 3.91
C ARG A 126 23.07 15.09 4.58
N ALA A 127 23.24 16.06 5.46
CA ALA A 127 24.45 16.22 6.24
C ALA A 127 24.60 15.10 7.27
N ALA A 128 23.54 14.76 7.99
CA ALA A 128 23.54 13.67 8.97
C ALA A 128 23.87 12.31 8.32
N THR A 129 23.24 11.99 7.16
CA THR A 129 23.54 10.72 6.45
C THR A 129 24.96 10.64 5.89
N LYS A 130 25.63 11.78 5.64
CA LYS A 130 27.03 11.80 5.19
C LYS A 130 28.05 11.71 6.34
N LEU A 131 27.70 12.21 7.52
CA LEU A 131 28.60 12.34 8.65
C LEU A 131 28.53 11.16 9.63
N ILE A 132 27.44 10.41 9.63
CA ILE A 132 27.23 9.29 10.56
C ILE A 132 27.66 7.98 9.88
N PRO A 133 28.51 7.15 10.51
CA PRO A 133 28.88 5.84 9.98
C PRO A 133 27.65 4.93 9.81
N ALA A 134 27.61 4.17 8.69
CA ALA A 134 26.46 3.33 8.31
C ALA A 134 25.99 2.38 9.42
N ARG A 135 26.90 1.90 10.26
CA ARG A 135 26.60 1.02 11.41
C ARG A 135 25.83 1.68 12.55
N LEU A 136 25.78 3.01 12.59
CA LEU A 136 25.03 3.77 13.59
C LEU A 136 23.71 4.32 13.02
N HIS A 137 23.48 4.16 11.71
CA HIS A 137 22.27 4.64 11.07
C HIS A 137 21.01 3.94 11.62
N ALA A 138 21.07 2.61 11.81
CA ALA A 138 19.90 1.85 12.25
C ALA A 138 19.39 2.33 13.62
N GLY A 139 20.24 2.37 14.63
CA GLY A 139 19.82 2.75 15.98
C GLY A 139 19.43 4.23 16.14
N LEU A 140 20.16 5.14 15.45
CA LEU A 140 19.86 6.57 15.55
C LEU A 140 18.59 6.97 14.78
N PHE A 141 18.37 6.35 13.61
CA PHE A 141 17.15 6.62 12.81
C PHE A 141 15.91 6.00 13.44
N ALA A 142 16.00 4.87 14.12
CA ALA A 142 14.88 4.25 14.79
C ALA A 142 14.33 5.11 15.93
N SER A 143 15.20 5.59 16.82
CA SER A 143 14.79 6.48 17.93
C SER A 143 14.25 7.84 17.49
N LEU A 144 14.62 8.30 16.28
CA LEU A 144 14.18 9.58 15.71
C LEU A 144 12.97 9.44 14.75
N ASN A 145 12.56 8.21 14.41
CA ASN A 145 11.53 7.95 13.42
C ASN A 145 10.20 8.70 13.64
N PRO A 146 9.62 8.79 14.84
CA PRO A 146 8.36 9.52 15.03
C PRO A 146 8.50 11.02 14.74
N VAL A 147 9.63 11.60 15.14
CA VAL A 147 9.94 13.02 14.91
C VAL A 147 10.25 13.27 13.45
N VAL A 148 11.05 12.39 12.83
CA VAL A 148 11.41 12.47 11.40
C VAL A 148 10.17 12.33 10.54
N ASN A 149 9.27 11.38 10.81
CA ASN A 149 8.02 11.19 10.07
C ASN A 149 7.07 12.39 10.21
N ARG A 150 6.94 12.97 11.41
CA ARG A 150 6.19 14.22 11.59
C ARG A 150 6.82 15.38 10.84
N LEU A 151 8.14 15.52 10.88
CA LEU A 151 8.85 16.58 10.16
C LEU A 151 8.79 16.37 8.63
N GLU A 152 8.84 15.15 8.13
CA GLU A 152 8.69 14.84 6.70
C GLU A 152 7.25 15.11 6.22
N SER A 153 6.25 14.73 6.99
CA SER A 153 4.84 15.05 6.70
C SER A 153 4.60 16.57 6.73
N ALA A 154 5.07 17.24 7.78
CA ALA A 154 4.98 18.69 7.88
C ALA A 154 5.72 19.40 6.75
N ALA A 155 6.91 18.91 6.36
CA ALA A 155 7.69 19.48 5.28
C ALA A 155 7.02 19.28 3.89
N ARG A 156 6.26 18.19 3.69
CA ARG A 156 5.53 17.89 2.46
C ARG A 156 4.45 18.92 2.18
N PHE A 157 3.67 19.24 3.21
CA PHE A 157 2.52 20.16 3.13
C PHE A 157 2.84 21.59 3.53
N ALA A 158 4.02 21.85 4.14
CA ALA A 158 4.40 23.19 4.63
C ALA A 158 4.42 24.29 3.57
N GLY A 159 4.64 23.90 2.31
CA GLY A 159 4.64 24.81 1.18
C GLY A 159 3.26 25.15 0.61
N ILE A 160 2.20 24.50 1.08
CA ILE A 160 0.84 24.73 0.58
C ILE A 160 0.24 25.94 1.31
N ASP A 161 -0.38 26.84 0.53
CA ASP A 161 -1.21 27.90 1.04
C ASP A 161 -2.66 27.41 1.15
N TRP A 162 -3.03 26.92 2.33
CA TRP A 162 -4.34 26.33 2.59
C TRP A 162 -5.51 27.29 2.40
N THR A 163 -5.26 28.59 2.53
CA THR A 163 -6.32 29.62 2.37
C THR A 163 -6.70 29.85 0.90
N HIS A 164 -5.90 29.33 -0.02
CA HIS A 164 -6.11 29.41 -1.47
C HIS A 164 -6.05 28.02 -2.15
N THR A 165 -6.21 26.94 -1.38
CA THR A 165 -6.18 25.57 -1.88
C THR A 165 -7.52 24.89 -1.64
N SER A 166 -8.17 24.46 -2.72
CA SER A 166 -9.43 23.71 -2.66
C SER A 166 -9.22 22.19 -2.71
N VAL A 167 -8.17 21.71 -3.38
CA VAL A 167 -7.85 20.29 -3.54
C VAL A 167 -6.36 20.06 -3.32
N PHE A 168 -6.00 18.96 -2.68
CA PHE A 168 -4.60 18.55 -2.50
C PHE A 168 -4.44 17.02 -2.61
N SER A 169 -3.21 16.56 -2.81
CA SER A 169 -2.85 15.14 -2.88
C SER A 169 -1.68 14.82 -1.95
N GLU A 170 -1.64 13.59 -1.43
CA GLU A 170 -0.48 13.08 -0.68
C GLU A 170 0.74 12.81 -1.58
N GLU A 171 0.56 12.62 -2.88
CA GLU A 171 1.57 12.40 -3.93
C GLU A 171 2.42 11.14 -3.82
N LEU A 172 2.34 10.36 -2.74
CA LEU A 172 3.23 9.24 -2.48
C LEU A 172 2.57 7.87 -2.63
N ALA A 173 1.28 7.85 -2.93
CA ALA A 173 0.55 6.64 -3.23
C ALA A 173 0.70 6.26 -4.71
N TYR A 174 0.78 4.96 -5.01
CA TYR A 174 0.75 4.45 -6.39
C TYR A 174 -0.61 4.69 -7.06
N GLN A 175 -1.69 4.66 -6.26
CA GLN A 175 -2.99 5.14 -6.69
C GLN A 175 -3.17 6.54 -6.12
N PRO A 176 -3.06 7.57 -6.98
CA PRO A 176 -3.18 8.94 -6.53
C PRO A 176 -4.54 9.19 -5.90
N SER A 177 -4.52 9.87 -4.78
CA SER A 177 -5.72 10.25 -4.05
C SER A 177 -5.77 11.75 -3.84
N PHE A 178 -6.99 12.28 -3.91
CA PHE A 178 -7.27 13.71 -3.81
C PHE A 178 -8.23 13.98 -2.67
N TRP A 179 -7.91 15.01 -1.93
CA TRP A 179 -8.64 15.47 -0.77
C TRP A 179 -9.16 16.87 -1.04
N LEU A 180 -10.43 17.09 -0.77
CA LEU A 180 -10.98 18.43 -0.74
C LEU A 180 -10.59 19.11 0.56
N ASN A 181 -10.21 20.38 0.50
CA ASN A 181 -9.94 21.20 1.67
C ASN A 181 -11.27 21.72 2.23
N LEU A 182 -12.03 20.80 2.89
CA LEU A 182 -13.39 21.04 3.38
C LEU A 182 -13.41 21.91 4.63
N ARG A 183 -14.36 22.82 4.71
CA ARG A 183 -14.58 23.65 5.92
C ARG A 183 -15.00 22.83 7.14
N SER A 184 -15.69 21.74 6.94
CA SER A 184 -16.17 20.86 8.02
C SER A 184 -15.09 19.89 8.53
N ARG A 185 -14.01 19.67 7.79
CA ARG A 185 -12.98 18.67 8.10
C ARG A 185 -11.61 19.25 8.36
N GLU A 186 -11.20 20.22 7.55
CA GLU A 186 -9.83 20.73 7.60
C GLU A 186 -9.74 22.06 8.40
N PRO A 187 -8.67 22.28 9.19
CA PRO A 187 -8.54 23.47 10.02
C PRO A 187 -8.56 24.80 9.25
N SER A 188 -8.13 24.77 8.00
CA SER A 188 -8.12 25.93 7.09
C SER A 188 -8.92 25.63 5.81
N GLY A 189 -9.99 24.86 5.93
CA GLY A 189 -10.85 24.48 4.83
C GLY A 189 -11.56 25.66 4.19
N ILE A 190 -11.62 25.64 2.86
CA ILE A 190 -12.26 26.68 2.07
C ILE A 190 -13.46 26.19 1.26
N VAL A 191 -13.52 24.88 0.97
CA VAL A 191 -14.62 24.28 0.19
C VAL A 191 -15.82 24.06 1.11
N ALA A 192 -16.97 24.62 0.75
CA ALA A 192 -18.21 24.41 1.48
C ALA A 192 -18.90 23.10 1.02
N GLU A 193 -19.76 22.51 1.87
CA GLU A 193 -20.44 21.23 1.55
C GLU A 193 -21.23 21.28 0.25
N HIS A 194 -21.89 22.40 -0.06
CA HIS A 194 -22.66 22.55 -1.29
C HIS A 194 -21.78 22.68 -2.55
N GLU A 195 -20.48 22.92 -2.41
CA GLU A 195 -19.50 23.03 -3.52
C GLU A 195 -18.81 21.70 -3.83
N VAL A 196 -18.95 20.69 -2.95
CA VAL A 196 -18.25 19.41 -3.06
C VAL A 196 -18.50 18.73 -4.40
N ALA A 197 -19.78 18.58 -4.77
CA ALA A 197 -20.15 17.88 -6.00
C ALA A 197 -19.57 18.56 -7.26
N ALA A 198 -19.68 19.89 -7.36
CA ALA A 198 -19.16 20.66 -8.48
C ALA A 198 -17.63 20.64 -8.53
N THR A 199 -16.97 20.69 -7.37
CA THR A 199 -15.49 20.63 -7.28
C THR A 199 -14.96 19.26 -7.74
N LEU A 200 -15.60 18.16 -7.32
CA LEU A 200 -15.24 16.82 -7.74
C LEU A 200 -15.50 16.60 -9.24
N GLU A 201 -16.66 17.04 -9.75
CA GLU A 201 -16.99 16.93 -11.17
C GLU A 201 -15.97 17.66 -12.05
N SER A 202 -15.62 18.89 -11.68
CA SER A 202 -14.58 19.66 -12.38
C SER A 202 -13.22 18.98 -12.33
N LEU A 203 -12.85 18.38 -11.19
CA LEU A 203 -11.61 17.63 -11.04
C LEU A 203 -11.60 16.36 -11.90
N GLU A 204 -12.70 15.62 -11.93
CA GLU A 204 -12.85 14.40 -12.75
C GLU A 204 -12.75 14.71 -14.26
N VAL A 205 -13.32 15.82 -14.72
CA VAL A 205 -13.21 16.24 -16.13
C VAL A 205 -11.74 16.47 -16.50
N ASP A 206 -11.02 17.28 -15.74
CA ASP A 206 -9.62 17.58 -16.03
C ASP A 206 -8.72 16.33 -15.94
N LEU A 207 -9.02 15.41 -15.02
CA LEU A 207 -8.29 14.13 -14.90
C LEU A 207 -8.50 13.24 -16.14
N ARG A 208 -9.72 13.15 -16.69
CA ARG A 208 -10.00 12.38 -17.91
C ARG A 208 -9.32 12.97 -19.15
N GLU A 209 -9.16 14.29 -19.19
CA GLU A 209 -8.48 14.98 -20.28
C GLU A 209 -6.96 14.94 -20.19
N MET A 210 -6.42 14.51 -19.04
CA MET A 210 -4.98 14.48 -18.79
C MET A 210 -4.26 13.52 -19.74
N ARG A 211 -3.22 14.00 -20.41
CA ARG A 211 -2.40 13.21 -21.35
C ARG A 211 -0.94 13.23 -20.92
N ASP A 212 -0.29 12.09 -21.08
CA ASP A 212 1.17 11.99 -20.91
C ASP A 212 1.86 12.76 -22.04
N PRO A 213 2.67 13.78 -21.73
CA PRO A 213 3.32 14.60 -22.76
C PRO A 213 4.42 13.86 -23.55
N PHE A 214 4.81 12.64 -23.11
CA PHE A 214 5.85 11.87 -23.77
C PHE A 214 5.33 11.03 -24.94
N ASP A 215 4.08 10.60 -24.88
CA ASP A 215 3.47 9.74 -25.91
C ASP A 215 1.99 10.04 -26.24
N GLY A 216 1.39 10.97 -25.53
CA GLY A 216 -0.01 11.41 -25.76
C GLY A 216 -1.08 10.46 -25.21
N HIS A 217 -0.71 9.36 -24.53
CA HIS A 217 -1.68 8.44 -23.95
C HIS A 217 -2.48 9.08 -22.81
N PRO A 218 -3.72 8.63 -22.56
CA PRO A 218 -4.43 8.99 -21.35
C PRO A 218 -3.61 8.62 -20.11
N VAL A 219 -3.63 9.49 -19.10
CA VAL A 219 -2.94 9.22 -17.83
C VAL A 219 -3.84 8.47 -16.86
N VAL A 220 -5.13 8.81 -16.88
CA VAL A 220 -6.13 8.28 -15.96
C VAL A 220 -6.98 7.24 -16.68
N ARG A 221 -7.07 6.06 -16.09
CA ARG A 221 -7.95 4.96 -16.50
C ARG A 221 -9.33 5.14 -15.89
N ASN A 222 -9.37 5.28 -14.57
CA ASN A 222 -10.60 5.45 -13.80
C ASN A 222 -10.40 6.46 -12.68
N ALA A 223 -11.49 7.09 -12.27
CA ALA A 223 -11.56 7.94 -11.09
C ALA A 223 -12.84 7.58 -10.33
N TRP A 224 -12.70 7.31 -9.04
CA TRP A 224 -13.81 6.94 -8.17
C TRP A 224 -13.94 7.91 -7.02
N ARG A 225 -15.14 8.40 -6.80
CA ARG A 225 -15.47 9.13 -5.59
C ARG A 225 -15.47 8.17 -4.40
N ARG A 226 -15.16 8.69 -3.23
CA ARG A 226 -15.09 7.92 -1.98
C ARG A 226 -16.29 6.99 -1.79
N GLU A 227 -17.48 7.49 -2.01
CA GLU A 227 -18.75 6.78 -1.78
C GLU A 227 -18.95 5.57 -2.71
N ALA A 228 -18.21 5.53 -3.82
CA ALA A 228 -18.23 4.37 -4.74
C ALA A 228 -17.26 3.26 -4.31
N LEU A 229 -16.28 3.57 -3.46
CA LEU A 229 -15.24 2.62 -3.04
C LEU A 229 -15.37 2.16 -1.59
N TYR A 230 -15.90 3.03 -0.72
CA TYR A 230 -15.84 2.80 0.72
C TYR A 230 -17.20 2.97 1.36
N GLU A 231 -17.55 2.00 2.18
CA GLU A 231 -18.75 1.98 3.00
C GLU A 231 -18.41 1.89 4.50
N GLY A 232 -19.38 2.16 5.35
CA GLY A 232 -19.25 2.01 6.79
C GLY A 232 -18.84 3.29 7.52
N PRO A 233 -18.73 3.21 8.87
CA PRO A 233 -18.62 4.39 9.74
C PRO A 233 -17.33 5.19 9.55
N PHE A 234 -16.30 4.59 8.98
CA PHE A 234 -15.00 5.24 8.76
C PHE A 234 -14.79 5.71 7.32
N ALA A 235 -15.75 5.54 6.42
CA ALA A 235 -15.64 5.97 5.02
C ALA A 235 -15.24 7.45 4.89
N HIS A 236 -15.69 8.31 5.81
CA HIS A 236 -15.35 9.74 5.85
C HIS A 236 -13.84 10.03 6.05
N ARG A 237 -13.06 9.03 6.48
CA ARG A 237 -11.59 9.15 6.69
C ARG A 237 -10.78 8.84 5.42
N PHE A 238 -11.41 8.40 4.35
CA PHE A 238 -10.75 8.11 3.08
C PHE A 238 -10.73 9.34 2.16
N PRO A 239 -9.86 9.34 1.12
CA PRO A 239 -9.81 10.40 0.13
C PRO A 239 -11.16 10.67 -0.50
N ASP A 240 -11.42 11.89 -0.94
CA ASP A 240 -12.66 12.26 -1.60
C ASP A 240 -12.72 11.73 -3.05
N LEU A 241 -11.53 11.54 -3.68
CA LEU A 241 -11.39 10.92 -5.00
C LEU A 241 -10.12 10.05 -5.03
N VAL A 242 -10.23 8.84 -5.58
CA VAL A 242 -9.13 7.91 -5.84
C VAL A 242 -9.02 7.68 -7.34
N VAL A 243 -7.80 7.65 -7.86
CA VAL A 243 -7.53 7.54 -9.30
C VAL A 243 -6.70 6.31 -9.60
N GLU A 244 -7.14 5.54 -10.59
CA GLU A 244 -6.36 4.50 -11.23
C GLU A 244 -5.68 5.08 -12.46
N LEU A 245 -4.38 4.84 -12.59
CA LEU A 245 -3.60 5.33 -13.72
C LEU A 245 -3.52 4.30 -14.84
N GLU A 246 -3.43 4.78 -16.07
CA GLU A 246 -2.91 3.99 -17.16
C GLU A 246 -1.42 3.70 -16.91
N ARG A 247 -0.94 2.58 -17.44
CA ARG A 247 0.42 2.12 -17.22
C ARG A 247 1.23 2.22 -18.50
N PRO A 248 2.07 3.23 -18.66
CA PRO A 248 2.94 3.33 -19.83
C PRO A 248 3.85 2.09 -19.88
N ASP A 249 3.81 1.38 -21.00
CA ASP A 249 4.59 0.15 -21.21
C ASP A 249 4.38 -0.92 -20.10
N GLY A 250 3.19 -0.98 -19.50
CA GLY A 250 2.88 -1.89 -18.39
C GLY A 250 3.51 -1.51 -17.04
N CYS A 251 4.16 -0.36 -16.94
CA CYS A 251 4.84 0.13 -15.75
C CYS A 251 4.05 1.21 -15.03
N GLU A 252 4.14 1.26 -13.70
CA GLU A 252 3.51 2.30 -12.90
C GLU A 252 4.27 3.62 -13.02
N TYR A 253 3.57 4.77 -12.96
CA TYR A 253 4.24 6.06 -12.84
C TYR A 253 5.00 6.16 -11.51
N ALA A 254 6.09 6.90 -11.52
CA ALA A 254 6.85 7.15 -10.31
C ALA A 254 6.09 8.08 -9.35
N ALA A 255 5.83 7.60 -8.14
CA ALA A 255 5.26 8.40 -7.07
C ALA A 255 6.33 9.32 -6.46
N CYS A 256 6.25 10.61 -6.75
CA CYS A 256 7.23 11.61 -6.33
C CYS A 256 6.53 12.84 -5.77
N SER A 257 7.12 13.43 -4.73
CA SER A 257 6.59 14.66 -4.13
C SER A 257 6.96 15.90 -4.93
N SER A 258 6.04 16.85 -5.06
CA SER A 258 6.26 18.21 -5.58
C SER A 258 7.22 19.06 -4.73
N ARG A 259 7.75 18.50 -3.63
CA ARG A 259 8.74 19.13 -2.76
C ARG A 259 8.31 20.54 -2.30
N ALA A 260 7.08 20.66 -1.83
CA ALA A 260 6.51 21.93 -1.40
C ALA A 260 6.58 23.03 -2.48
N GLY A 261 6.28 22.67 -3.75
CA GLY A 261 6.26 23.59 -4.89
C GLY A 261 7.61 23.91 -5.52
N ARG A 262 8.68 23.19 -5.15
CA ARG A 262 10.00 23.33 -5.81
C ARG A 262 10.07 22.65 -7.16
N GLU A 263 9.32 21.55 -7.33
CA GLU A 263 9.14 20.97 -8.64
C GLU A 263 8.30 21.93 -9.51
N ARG A 264 8.81 22.23 -10.71
CA ARG A 264 8.21 23.19 -11.64
C ARG A 264 7.40 22.54 -12.74
N ARG A 265 7.51 21.24 -12.92
CA ARG A 265 6.89 20.48 -14.01
C ARG A 265 5.86 19.53 -13.44
N VAL A 266 4.73 19.40 -14.14
CA VAL A 266 3.73 18.36 -13.84
C VAL A 266 4.27 16.99 -14.20
N PHE A 267 4.93 16.87 -15.34
CA PHE A 267 5.55 15.64 -15.82
C PHE A 267 7.04 15.83 -16.05
N ARG A 268 7.82 14.83 -15.69
CA ARG A 268 9.21 14.71 -16.16
C ARG A 268 9.72 13.28 -16.08
N ARG A 269 10.76 12.99 -16.85
CA ARG A 269 11.57 11.78 -16.64
C ARG A 269 12.48 11.97 -15.43
N LEU A 270 12.64 10.90 -14.66
CA LEU A 270 13.54 10.86 -13.53
C LEU A 270 15.00 10.83 -14.00
N LEU A 271 15.86 11.49 -13.26
CA LEU A 271 17.31 11.37 -13.47
C LEU A 271 17.79 10.00 -12.93
N PRO A 272 18.87 9.42 -13.47
CA PRO A 272 19.39 8.13 -13.03
C PRO A 272 19.59 8.00 -11.51
N ARG A 273 20.01 9.08 -10.84
CA ARG A 273 20.17 9.13 -9.38
C ARG A 273 18.84 9.14 -8.59
N GLU A 274 17.73 9.35 -9.25
CA GLU A 274 16.39 9.37 -8.66
C GLU A 274 15.66 8.02 -8.84
N MET A 275 16.17 7.15 -9.71
CA MET A 275 15.49 5.91 -10.11
C MET A 275 15.62 4.77 -9.09
N THR A 276 16.45 4.92 -8.07
CA THR A 276 16.73 3.91 -7.02
C THR A 276 16.43 4.46 -5.64
N GLY A 277 15.40 5.27 -5.55
CA GLY A 277 14.98 5.88 -4.29
C GLY A 277 14.21 4.93 -3.39
N ALA A 278 14.07 5.34 -2.13
CA ALA A 278 13.17 4.73 -1.17
C ALA A 278 11.72 5.22 -1.41
N ARG A 279 10.78 4.77 -0.60
CA ARG A 279 9.37 5.22 -0.62
C ARG A 279 9.30 6.76 -0.65
N GLY A 280 8.51 7.31 -1.56
CA GLY A 280 8.38 8.75 -1.78
C GLY A 280 9.49 9.43 -2.58
N THR A 281 10.52 8.66 -2.98
CA THR A 281 11.59 9.12 -3.87
C THR A 281 11.76 8.19 -5.09
N SER A 282 10.72 7.44 -5.41
CA SER A 282 10.64 6.56 -6.57
C SER A 282 11.34 5.20 -6.41
N MET A 283 10.63 4.24 -5.79
CA MET A 283 11.08 2.84 -5.74
C MET A 283 11.07 2.20 -7.13
N PRO A 284 11.97 1.25 -7.41
CA PRO A 284 12.05 0.57 -8.72
C PRO A 284 10.88 -0.36 -9.03
N GLY A 285 10.24 -0.91 -8.02
CA GLY A 285 9.06 -1.75 -8.15
C GLY A 285 7.81 -1.08 -7.60
N ALA A 286 6.67 -1.47 -8.14
CA ALA A 286 5.34 -1.01 -7.78
C ALA A 286 4.37 -2.19 -7.68
N HIS A 287 3.15 -1.91 -7.25
CA HIS A 287 2.09 -2.91 -7.18
C HIS A 287 1.44 -3.14 -8.56
N ALA A 288 0.91 -4.34 -8.76
CA ALA A 288 -0.02 -4.66 -9.84
C ALA A 288 -1.36 -5.06 -9.24
N LEU A 289 -2.43 -4.86 -9.99
CA LEU A 289 -3.79 -5.16 -9.52
C LEU A 289 -3.98 -6.65 -9.28
N ASP A 290 -3.52 -7.48 -10.22
CA ASP A 290 -3.72 -8.92 -10.16
C ASP A 290 -2.66 -9.58 -9.28
N GLY A 291 -3.13 -10.21 -8.21
CA GLY A 291 -2.33 -11.03 -7.31
C GLY A 291 -2.37 -12.51 -7.67
N LEU A 292 -1.90 -13.34 -6.73
CA LEU A 292 -1.91 -14.80 -6.82
C LEU A 292 -2.90 -15.35 -5.80
N CYS A 293 -3.72 -16.32 -6.24
CA CYS A 293 -4.48 -17.17 -5.34
C CYS A 293 -4.38 -18.62 -5.79
N VAL A 294 -3.95 -19.52 -4.90
CA VAL A 294 -3.93 -20.96 -5.11
C VAL A 294 -4.58 -21.62 -3.91
N VAL A 295 -5.53 -22.52 -4.14
CA VAL A 295 -6.16 -23.31 -3.10
C VAL A 295 -5.88 -24.79 -3.40
N ALA A 296 -5.46 -25.56 -2.39
CA ALA A 296 -5.15 -26.97 -2.52
C ALA A 296 -5.57 -27.73 -1.27
N GLY A 297 -6.01 -28.98 -1.44
CA GLY A 297 -6.37 -29.86 -0.34
C GLY A 297 -7.65 -30.66 -0.60
N PRO A 298 -8.14 -31.40 0.40
CA PRO A 298 -9.33 -32.20 0.27
C PRO A 298 -10.57 -31.36 -0.09
N GLY A 299 -11.33 -31.85 -1.06
CA GLY A 299 -12.55 -31.18 -1.52
C GLY A 299 -12.32 -30.00 -2.47
N VAL A 300 -11.08 -29.69 -2.81
CA VAL A 300 -10.78 -28.68 -3.84
C VAL A 300 -10.83 -29.31 -5.22
N THR A 301 -11.55 -28.66 -6.13
CA THR A 301 -11.64 -29.08 -7.53
C THR A 301 -10.49 -28.44 -8.32
N ALA A 302 -9.70 -29.26 -9.00
CA ALA A 302 -8.61 -28.74 -9.83
C ALA A 302 -9.17 -27.96 -11.04
N GLY A 303 -8.65 -26.78 -11.29
CA GLY A 303 -9.07 -25.92 -12.41
C GLY A 303 -8.53 -24.50 -12.30
N HIS A 304 -8.83 -23.71 -13.33
CA HIS A 304 -8.65 -22.26 -13.31
C HIS A 304 -10.00 -21.59 -13.09
N TYR A 305 -10.04 -20.68 -12.14
CA TYR A 305 -11.26 -19.98 -11.74
C TYR A 305 -11.17 -18.51 -12.14
N PRO A 306 -12.32 -17.86 -12.40
CA PRO A 306 -12.34 -16.43 -12.68
C PRO A 306 -11.67 -15.61 -11.57
N THR A 307 -11.05 -14.51 -11.95
CA THR A 307 -10.48 -13.54 -10.99
C THR A 307 -11.56 -13.05 -10.04
N SER A 308 -11.24 -13.01 -8.77
CA SER A 308 -12.14 -12.62 -7.69
C SER A 308 -11.48 -11.60 -6.77
N GLY A 309 -12.27 -10.82 -6.05
CA GLY A 309 -11.77 -9.85 -5.09
C GLY A 309 -11.11 -10.50 -3.87
N LEU A 310 -10.16 -9.82 -3.29
CA LEU A 310 -9.45 -10.26 -2.07
C LEU A 310 -10.41 -10.40 -0.87
N ASP A 311 -11.47 -9.61 -0.83
CA ASP A 311 -12.53 -9.64 0.19
C ASP A 311 -13.23 -11.00 0.31
N HIS A 312 -13.27 -11.80 -0.77
CA HIS A 312 -13.80 -13.15 -0.77
C HIS A 312 -12.96 -14.16 0.04
N ALA A 313 -11.66 -13.89 0.22
CA ALA A 313 -10.77 -14.80 0.94
C ALA A 313 -11.17 -15.00 2.40
N GLY A 314 -11.54 -13.91 3.10
CA GLY A 314 -12.00 -13.97 4.48
C GLY A 314 -13.27 -14.79 4.64
N ALA A 315 -14.27 -14.58 3.77
CA ALA A 315 -15.51 -15.33 3.75
C ALA A 315 -15.26 -16.82 3.45
N THR A 316 -14.33 -17.13 2.55
CA THR A 316 -13.93 -18.51 2.21
C THR A 316 -13.26 -19.20 3.39
N LEU A 317 -12.37 -18.55 4.10
CA LEU A 317 -11.71 -19.10 5.30
C LEU A 317 -12.73 -19.42 6.41
N LEU A 318 -13.69 -18.52 6.66
CA LEU A 318 -14.77 -18.76 7.62
C LEU A 318 -15.64 -19.97 7.19
N ALA A 319 -16.01 -20.02 5.93
CA ALA A 319 -16.79 -21.14 5.39
C ALA A 319 -16.05 -22.48 5.53
N LEU A 320 -14.75 -22.52 5.25
CA LEU A 320 -13.90 -23.72 5.45
C LEU A 320 -13.81 -24.11 6.94
N ALA A 321 -13.80 -23.14 7.84
CA ALA A 321 -13.85 -23.39 9.29
C ALA A 321 -15.24 -23.80 9.79
N GLY A 322 -16.26 -23.83 8.91
CA GLY A 322 -17.63 -24.13 9.26
C GLY A 322 -18.36 -23.00 9.97
N VAL A 323 -17.90 -21.78 9.82
CA VAL A 323 -18.46 -20.56 10.42
C VAL A 323 -19.13 -19.73 9.32
N ALA A 324 -20.32 -19.20 9.59
CA ALA A 324 -21.01 -18.31 8.66
C ALA A 324 -20.23 -16.98 8.51
N PRO A 325 -20.21 -16.39 7.31
CA PRO A 325 -19.73 -15.03 7.14
C PRO A 325 -20.50 -14.06 8.04
N VAL A 326 -19.78 -13.10 8.60
CA VAL A 326 -20.38 -12.11 9.50
C VAL A 326 -21.15 -11.06 8.71
N ALA A 327 -22.27 -10.59 9.23
CA ALA A 327 -23.01 -9.49 8.63
C ALA A 327 -22.11 -8.26 8.47
N GLY A 328 -22.06 -7.70 7.25
CA GLY A 328 -21.21 -6.57 6.89
C GLY A 328 -19.86 -6.95 6.22
N MET A 329 -19.58 -8.24 6.03
CA MET A 329 -18.50 -8.65 5.13
C MET A 329 -18.95 -8.44 3.67
N SER A 330 -18.10 -7.82 2.85
CA SER A 330 -18.37 -7.56 1.43
C SER A 330 -18.17 -8.80 0.56
N GLY A 331 -17.24 -9.68 0.93
CA GLY A 331 -16.92 -10.88 0.18
C GLY A 331 -17.88 -12.04 0.44
N VAL A 332 -17.99 -12.93 -0.55
CA VAL A 332 -18.70 -14.22 -0.45
C VAL A 332 -17.68 -15.37 -0.63
N ALA A 333 -17.97 -16.53 -0.03
CA ALA A 333 -17.08 -17.68 -0.14
C ALA A 333 -16.95 -18.16 -1.60
N TRP A 334 -15.75 -18.63 -1.97
CA TRP A 334 -15.48 -19.25 -3.28
C TRP A 334 -16.04 -20.67 -3.35
N ASP A 335 -17.34 -20.80 -3.57
CA ASP A 335 -18.01 -22.09 -3.61
C ASP A 335 -17.61 -22.93 -4.82
N ASP A 336 -17.30 -22.30 -5.97
CA ASP A 336 -17.10 -22.99 -7.24
C ASP A 336 -15.80 -23.84 -7.27
N CYS A 337 -14.83 -23.51 -6.44
CA CYS A 337 -13.58 -24.29 -6.35
C CYS A 337 -13.65 -25.47 -5.36
N PHE A 338 -14.81 -25.71 -4.71
CA PHE A 338 -14.98 -26.80 -3.77
C PHE A 338 -16.04 -27.82 -4.26
N THR A 339 -15.79 -29.11 -4.02
CA THR A 339 -16.72 -30.21 -4.37
C THR A 339 -18.01 -30.19 -3.53
N ARG A 340 -17.99 -29.55 -2.38
CA ARG A 340 -19.14 -29.31 -1.51
C ARG A 340 -19.11 -27.89 -1.02
N ARG A 341 -20.23 -27.19 -1.10
CA ARG A 341 -20.38 -25.91 -0.42
C ARG A 341 -20.13 -26.09 1.06
N ALA A 342 -19.28 -25.25 1.61
CA ALA A 342 -19.10 -25.20 3.05
C ALA A 342 -20.39 -24.67 3.68
N HIS A 343 -21.19 -25.57 4.28
CA HIS A 343 -22.36 -25.13 5.03
C HIS A 343 -21.91 -24.69 6.41
N PRO A 344 -22.13 -23.43 6.79
CA PRO A 344 -21.77 -22.95 8.11
C PRO A 344 -22.55 -23.73 9.19
N LYS A 345 -21.81 -24.19 10.20
CA LYS A 345 -22.39 -24.89 11.35
C LYS A 345 -22.98 -23.93 12.40
N ALA A 346 -22.61 -22.69 12.37
CA ALA A 346 -23.07 -21.67 13.29
C ALA A 346 -23.24 -20.33 12.55
N GLU A 347 -24.37 -19.66 12.82
CA GLU A 347 -24.52 -18.25 12.46
C GLU A 347 -23.95 -17.41 13.60
N LEU A 348 -22.90 -16.65 13.31
CA LEU A 348 -22.42 -15.60 14.20
C LEU A 348 -23.34 -14.39 14.01
N THR A 349 -24.01 -13.99 15.07
CA THR A 349 -24.74 -12.73 15.07
C THR A 349 -23.74 -11.58 15.29
N SER A 350 -24.07 -10.39 14.83
CA SER A 350 -23.27 -9.19 15.09
C SER A 350 -23.08 -8.90 16.60
N ALA A 351 -23.91 -9.52 17.47
CA ALA A 351 -23.80 -9.44 18.92
C ALA A 351 -22.68 -10.36 19.49
N ASP A 352 -22.27 -11.39 18.75
CA ASP A 352 -21.23 -12.34 19.17
C ASP A 352 -19.81 -11.82 18.89
N ILE A 353 -19.71 -10.75 18.12
CA ILE A 353 -18.44 -10.07 17.86
C ILE A 353 -18.49 -8.74 18.61
N PRO A 354 -17.74 -8.60 19.69
CA PRO A 354 -17.56 -7.31 20.35
C PRO A 354 -16.73 -6.40 19.43
N LEU A 355 -17.35 -5.92 18.35
CA LEU A 355 -16.84 -4.77 17.62
C LEU A 355 -17.00 -3.58 18.57
N HIS A 356 -16.03 -3.39 19.43
CA HIS A 356 -15.83 -2.10 20.10
C HIS A 356 -15.44 -1.08 19.03
N LEU A 357 -16.40 -0.72 18.18
CA LEU A 357 -16.38 0.43 17.28
C LEU A 357 -16.54 1.72 18.09
N THR A 358 -15.97 1.75 19.28
CA THR A 358 -15.78 3.02 19.97
C THR A 358 -14.69 3.77 19.21
N ASP A 359 -14.74 5.09 19.24
CA ASP A 359 -13.65 6.01 18.85
C ASP A 359 -12.38 5.78 19.72
N ALA A 360 -12.13 4.55 20.09
CA ALA A 360 -11.06 4.11 20.94
C ALA A 360 -9.73 4.42 20.25
N ARG A 361 -9.26 5.60 20.49
CA ARG A 361 -7.82 5.78 20.63
C ARG A 361 -7.41 4.76 21.68
N TYR A 362 -6.40 3.96 21.38
CA TYR A 362 -5.78 3.15 22.40
C TYR A 362 -5.57 4.03 23.65
N ASP A 363 -5.92 3.54 24.79
CA ASP A 363 -5.50 4.21 26.02
C ASP A 363 -3.96 4.12 26.16
N ALA A 364 -3.38 4.91 27.06
CA ALA A 364 -1.92 4.96 27.19
C ALA A 364 -1.30 3.59 27.57
N ALA A 365 -2.04 2.71 28.23
CA ALA A 365 -1.61 1.37 28.57
C ALA A 365 -1.67 0.43 27.35
N GLU A 366 -2.70 0.54 26.56
CA GLU A 366 -2.86 -0.19 25.29
C GLU A 366 -1.85 0.26 24.25
N GLU A 367 -1.60 1.57 24.11
CA GLU A 367 -0.52 2.11 23.27
C GLU A 367 0.84 1.57 23.68
N SER A 368 1.12 1.51 24.99
CA SER A 368 2.35 0.96 25.52
C SER A 368 2.48 -0.54 25.20
N LEU A 369 1.42 -1.32 25.38
CA LEU A 369 1.39 -2.75 25.10
C LEU A 369 1.57 -3.05 23.60
N VAL A 370 0.90 -2.28 22.73
CA VAL A 370 1.06 -2.37 21.27
C VAL A 370 2.49 -1.99 20.88
N ALA A 371 3.04 -0.92 21.44
CA ALA A 371 4.41 -0.50 21.20
C ALA A 371 5.42 -1.57 21.66
N GLU A 372 5.20 -2.20 22.82
CA GLU A 372 6.04 -3.29 23.31
C GLU A 372 5.98 -4.53 22.40
N ARG A 373 4.79 -4.91 21.92
CA ARG A 373 4.62 -6.00 20.96
C ARG A 373 5.28 -5.69 19.62
N LEU A 374 5.12 -4.49 19.12
CA LEU A 374 5.75 -4.06 17.87
C LEU A 374 7.27 -4.01 17.99
N ARG A 375 7.83 -3.64 19.19
CA ARG A 375 9.27 -3.74 19.49
C ARG A 375 9.72 -5.20 19.48
N ALA A 376 9.00 -6.07 20.19
CA ALA A 376 9.32 -7.50 20.25
C ALA A 376 9.31 -8.17 18.87
N LEU A 377 8.51 -7.67 17.94
CA LEU A 377 8.42 -8.14 16.57
C LEU A 377 9.40 -7.42 15.61
N GLY A 378 10.16 -6.41 16.10
CA GLY A 378 11.12 -5.65 15.30
C GLY A 378 10.48 -4.63 14.33
N TYR A 379 9.23 -4.26 14.53
CA TYR A 379 8.54 -3.24 13.73
C TYR A 379 8.79 -1.82 14.23
N ILE A 380 9.01 -1.67 15.52
CA ILE A 380 9.45 -0.45 16.21
C ILE A 380 10.47 -0.83 17.26
N GLU A 381 11.44 0.03 17.55
CA GLU A 381 12.42 -0.15 18.64
C GLU A 381 11.96 0.47 19.97
#